data_ae95bc1159812bc893e0b2bb2250cd5b
#
_entry.id   ae95bc1159812bc893e0b2bb2250cd5b
#
_cell.length_a   1.000
_cell.length_b   1.000
_cell.length_c   1.000
_cell.angle_alpha   90.00
_cell.angle_beta   90.00
_cell.angle_gamma   90.00
#
_symmetry.space_group_name_H-M   'P 1'
#
loop_
_entity.id
_entity.type
_entity.pdbx_description
1 polymer ?
#
loop_
_entity_poly.entity_id
_entity_poly.type
_entity_poly.pdbx_seq_one_letter_code
_entity_poly.pdbx_strand_id
1 'polypeptide(L)'
;MAKIKKPDAIGDAGAYTNFVSNIGTGRDKATHGHFVRHDIPDDQLEAVYQHWLAKRIVNRPASDMLRAGWFYEGIQNGDLIKLEEACKHFNLNQVLLSGLILSRLYGVVYVLLGTVDGGHLDQPFDLEKLGVGRLEFFTVIKKKYIKADTNQYLPPSQCGGLLKQPVFYNLQMNDGRPQQKIHHSRLIKICHADIVNEEPQSILQEVYQDLLDHASIKSGSASLVHESKIDVIRTPSLVDKIREDMRAVTERFLSVGLLKSLNGMLVLDKEEEYDSKTYNFAGLPDMMREFSIQTAGAAEIPYTILFGQSPAGMNATGEHDTRNYYDSIATKQEWQLKPIMMKFLAVICQTTFGRQFPDLNIVFNPLWQMDPKIRSEVEKNNAERDQKYLEMAIITEPQIARQLLVDGVYSVIDEDHIKLLESMVNVDEKDDTDSTA
;
A
#
# COMPACT_ATOMS: atom_id res chain seq x y z
N MET A 1 49.36 7.96 4.38
CA MET A 1 47.98 7.85 4.90
C MET A 1 47.99 7.00 6.14
N ALA A 2 47.93 7.60 7.32
CA ALA A 2 48.01 6.91 8.60
C ALA A 2 46.66 6.19 8.85
N LYS A 3 46.71 4.87 9.05
CA LYS A 3 45.56 4.08 9.52
C LYS A 3 45.19 4.54 10.93
N ILE A 4 44.05 5.17 11.10
CA ILE A 4 43.46 5.43 12.40
C ILE A 4 43.14 4.06 13.01
N LYS A 5 43.93 3.65 14.04
CA LYS A 5 43.57 2.49 14.85
C LYS A 5 42.24 2.75 15.55
N LYS A 6 41.28 1.86 15.35
CA LYS A 6 40.11 1.78 16.21
C LYS A 6 40.61 1.58 17.66
N PRO A 7 40.06 2.29 18.64
CA PRO A 7 40.38 1.98 20.03
C PRO A 7 39.96 0.55 20.32
N ASP A 8 40.89 -0.20 20.94
CA ASP A 8 40.63 -1.55 21.38
C ASP A 8 39.42 -1.56 22.32
N ALA A 9 38.54 -2.50 22.11
CA ALA A 9 37.35 -2.70 22.95
C ALA A 9 37.83 -2.84 24.39
N ILE A 10 37.39 -1.95 25.27
CA ILE A 10 37.56 -2.07 26.72
C ILE A 10 36.87 -3.36 27.11
N GLY A 11 37.66 -4.33 27.62
CA GLY A 11 37.19 -5.65 27.97
C GLY A 11 36.06 -5.60 28.99
N ASP A 12 35.09 -6.44 28.75
CA ASP A 12 34.19 -7.15 29.66
C ASP A 12 33.68 -6.44 30.94
N ALA A 13 33.46 -5.14 30.88
CA ALA A 13 32.52 -4.45 31.78
C ALA A 13 31.17 -4.59 31.16
N GLY A 14 30.25 -5.36 31.74
CA GLY A 14 28.89 -5.62 31.28
C GLY A 14 28.29 -4.37 30.66
N ALA A 15 27.91 -4.49 29.40
CA ALA A 15 27.48 -3.38 28.58
C ALA A 15 26.31 -2.63 29.28
N TYR A 16 26.62 -1.53 29.95
CA TYR A 16 25.58 -0.62 30.45
C TYR A 16 24.87 0.01 29.27
N THR A 17 23.78 -0.61 28.89
CA THR A 17 22.87 -0.05 27.89
C THR A 17 21.98 0.93 28.63
N ASN A 18 22.15 2.21 28.37
CA ASN A 18 21.24 3.24 28.88
C ASN A 18 20.22 3.58 27.82
N PHE A 19 19.01 3.07 27.96
CA PHE A 19 17.90 3.30 27.04
C PHE A 19 17.42 4.77 27.02
N VAL A 20 17.73 5.57 28.06
CA VAL A 20 17.35 6.98 28.10
C VAL A 20 18.29 7.85 27.27
N SER A 21 19.57 7.56 27.32
CA SER A 21 20.60 8.29 26.55
C SER A 21 21.04 7.57 25.27
N ASN A 22 20.50 6.37 25.03
CA ASN A 22 20.90 5.48 23.93
C ASN A 22 22.38 5.09 23.92
N ILE A 23 23.12 5.33 25.01
CA ILE A 23 24.53 4.91 25.14
C ILE A 23 24.60 3.38 25.12
N GLY A 24 25.45 2.83 24.27
CA GLY A 24 25.60 1.38 24.09
C GLY A 24 24.53 0.71 23.24
N THR A 25 23.59 1.47 22.67
CA THR A 25 22.64 1.01 21.65
C THR A 25 23.10 1.46 20.26
N GLY A 26 22.59 0.86 19.19
CA GLY A 26 22.87 1.31 17.82
C GLY A 26 22.32 2.72 17.49
N ARG A 27 21.67 3.37 18.46
CA ARG A 27 21.08 4.72 18.37
C ARG A 27 21.82 5.75 19.23
N ASP A 28 23.09 5.56 19.51
CA ASP A 28 23.91 6.55 20.20
C ASP A 28 23.89 7.89 19.45
N LYS A 29 23.89 9.02 20.20
CA LYS A 29 23.90 10.37 19.63
C LYS A 29 25.04 10.60 18.62
N ALA A 30 26.14 9.88 18.74
CA ALA A 30 27.25 9.93 17.80
C ALA A 30 26.92 9.34 16.42
N THR A 31 25.88 8.50 16.32
CA THR A 31 25.43 7.86 15.07
C THR A 31 24.18 8.51 14.47
N HIS A 32 23.57 9.47 15.17
CA HIS A 32 22.36 10.18 14.75
C HIS A 32 22.58 11.18 13.61
N GLY A 33 23.09 10.90 12.55
CA GLY A 33 23.30 11.77 11.40
C GLY A 33 23.82 11.01 10.20
N HIS A 34 23.90 9.69 10.32
CA HIS A 34 24.29 8.83 9.22
C HIS A 34 23.09 8.09 8.68
N PHE A 35 22.76 8.35 7.41
CA PHE A 35 21.82 7.52 6.69
C PHE A 35 22.46 6.15 6.44
N VAL A 36 21.94 5.13 7.08
CA VAL A 36 22.38 3.75 6.90
C VAL A 36 21.30 3.01 6.12
N ARG A 37 21.67 2.42 5.00
CA ARG A 37 20.77 1.51 4.29
C ARG A 37 20.57 0.25 5.14
N HIS A 38 19.35 0.02 5.58
CA HIS A 38 18.95 -1.19 6.27
C HIS A 38 18.38 -2.18 5.25
N ASP A 39 19.13 -3.19 4.89
CA ASP A 39 18.60 -4.31 4.11
C ASP A 39 17.90 -5.28 5.08
N ILE A 40 16.56 -5.24 5.09
CA ILE A 40 15.73 -6.05 5.99
C ILE A 40 15.43 -7.38 5.28
N PRO A 41 15.81 -8.53 5.87
CA PRO A 41 15.49 -9.84 5.31
C PRO A 41 13.98 -10.08 5.22
N ASP A 42 13.55 -10.90 4.24
CA ASP A 42 12.15 -11.20 3.98
C ASP A 42 11.41 -11.74 5.22
N ASP A 43 12.07 -12.57 6.04
CA ASP A 43 11.46 -13.11 7.27
C ASP A 43 11.20 -12.01 8.32
N GLN A 44 12.06 -11.01 8.41
CA GLN A 44 11.86 -9.85 9.27
C GLN A 44 10.75 -8.94 8.71
N LEU A 45 10.67 -8.76 7.39
CA LEU A 45 9.56 -8.05 6.75
C LEU A 45 8.22 -8.75 7.03
N GLU A 46 8.18 -10.09 6.98
CA GLU A 46 6.98 -10.86 7.36
C GLU A 46 6.61 -10.64 8.84
N ALA A 47 7.59 -10.55 9.74
CA ALA A 47 7.35 -10.26 11.15
C ALA A 47 6.81 -8.83 11.38
N VAL A 48 7.41 -7.83 10.73
CA VAL A 48 6.93 -6.44 10.77
C VAL A 48 5.52 -6.33 10.20
N TYR A 49 5.24 -7.04 9.11
CA TYR A 49 3.91 -7.08 8.49
C TYR A 49 2.81 -7.63 9.41
N GLN A 50 3.13 -8.37 10.49
CA GLN A 50 2.12 -8.76 11.48
C GLN A 50 1.57 -7.57 12.27
N HIS A 51 2.32 -6.48 12.37
CA HIS A 51 1.86 -5.27 13.03
C HIS A 51 0.74 -4.60 12.22
N TRP A 52 -0.34 -4.18 12.89
CA TRP A 52 -1.54 -3.62 12.23
C TRP A 52 -1.25 -2.43 11.32
N LEU A 53 -0.34 -1.54 11.74
CA LEU A 53 0.03 -0.33 10.99
C LEU A 53 0.79 -0.69 9.70
N ALA A 54 1.76 -1.62 9.81
CA ALA A 54 2.48 -2.15 8.66
C ALA A 54 1.55 -2.84 7.66
N LYS A 55 0.59 -3.66 8.13
CA LYS A 55 -0.47 -4.23 7.27
C LYS A 55 -1.24 -3.15 6.53
N ARG A 56 -1.59 -2.08 7.21
CA ARG A 56 -2.36 -0.99 6.63
C ARG A 56 -1.57 -0.23 5.56
N ILE A 57 -0.29 0.05 5.83
CA ILE A 57 0.65 0.68 4.89
C ILE A 57 0.80 -0.16 3.61
N VAL A 58 0.94 -1.46 3.74
CA VAL A 58 1.08 -2.38 2.60
C VAL A 58 -0.22 -2.55 1.83
N ASN A 59 -1.34 -2.85 2.53
CA ASN A 59 -2.56 -3.31 1.90
C ASN A 59 -3.43 -2.17 1.36
N ARG A 60 -3.44 -1.02 2.05
CA ARG A 60 -4.39 0.05 1.73
C ARG A 60 -4.24 0.59 0.31
N PRO A 61 -3.04 1.01 -0.16
CA PRO A 61 -2.87 1.50 -1.52
C PRO A 61 -3.15 0.43 -2.58
N ALA A 62 -2.74 -0.83 -2.34
CA ALA A 62 -3.02 -1.95 -3.23
C ALA A 62 -4.53 -2.19 -3.41
N SER A 63 -5.30 -2.11 -2.32
CA SER A 63 -6.76 -2.25 -2.37
C SER A 63 -7.42 -1.05 -3.04
N ASP A 64 -6.93 0.17 -2.78
CA ASP A 64 -7.47 1.38 -3.38
C ASP A 64 -7.23 1.44 -4.89
N MET A 65 -6.11 0.90 -5.40
CA MET A 65 -5.86 0.79 -6.85
C MET A 65 -6.90 -0.05 -7.59
N LEU A 66 -7.55 -1.02 -6.92
CA LEU A 66 -8.55 -1.91 -7.54
C LEU A 66 -9.99 -1.59 -7.14
N ARG A 67 -10.20 -0.76 -6.11
CA ARG A 67 -11.47 -0.53 -5.44
C ARG A 67 -12.58 -0.03 -6.37
N ALA A 68 -12.26 0.95 -7.21
CA ALA A 68 -13.25 1.58 -8.08
C ALA A 68 -13.53 0.73 -9.33
N GLY A 69 -12.72 -0.29 -9.61
CA GLY A 69 -12.81 -1.08 -10.83
C GLY A 69 -12.38 -0.29 -12.07
N TRP A 70 -12.65 -0.87 -13.21
CA TRP A 70 -12.31 -0.32 -14.53
C TRP A 70 -13.29 -0.84 -15.58
N PHE A 71 -13.27 -0.24 -16.74
CA PHE A 71 -13.97 -0.73 -17.92
C PHE A 71 -12.99 -0.86 -19.09
N TYR A 72 -13.44 -1.60 -20.11
CA TYR A 72 -12.63 -1.87 -21.30
C TYR A 72 -13.16 -1.07 -22.48
N GLU A 73 -12.26 -0.42 -23.21
CA GLU A 73 -12.52 0.27 -24.47
C GLU A 73 -11.91 -0.49 -25.64
N GLY A 74 -12.36 -0.25 -26.86
CA GLY A 74 -11.79 -0.84 -28.08
C GLY A 74 -12.19 -2.30 -28.32
N ILE A 75 -13.25 -2.79 -27.67
CA ILE A 75 -13.79 -4.15 -27.84
C ILE A 75 -15.30 -4.10 -28.05
N GLN A 76 -15.85 -4.98 -28.89
CA GLN A 76 -17.30 -5.06 -29.15
C GLN A 76 -18.04 -5.72 -27.98
N ASN A 77 -19.30 -5.32 -27.74
CA ASN A 77 -20.09 -5.77 -26.59
C ASN A 77 -20.17 -7.31 -26.46
N GLY A 78 -20.27 -8.05 -27.57
CA GLY A 78 -20.33 -9.52 -27.52
C GLY A 78 -19.04 -10.19 -27.07
N ASP A 79 -17.89 -9.62 -27.43
CA ASP A 79 -16.57 -10.10 -27.00
C ASP A 79 -16.22 -9.56 -25.61
N LEU A 80 -16.74 -8.38 -25.25
CA LEU A 80 -16.57 -7.80 -23.89
C LEU A 80 -17.10 -8.73 -22.81
N ILE A 81 -18.32 -9.24 -22.97
CA ILE A 81 -18.94 -10.18 -22.02
C ILE A 81 -18.06 -11.42 -21.82
N LYS A 82 -17.58 -12.00 -22.92
CA LYS A 82 -16.69 -13.18 -22.86
C LYS A 82 -15.34 -12.87 -22.20
N LEU A 83 -14.80 -11.68 -22.44
CA LEU A 83 -13.56 -11.23 -21.79
C LEU A 83 -13.74 -11.09 -20.27
N GLU A 84 -14.83 -10.47 -19.83
CA GLU A 84 -15.15 -10.36 -18.40
C GLU A 84 -15.38 -11.71 -17.74
N GLU A 85 -16.06 -12.64 -18.41
CA GLU A 85 -16.23 -14.01 -17.93
C GLU A 85 -14.90 -14.73 -17.81
N ALA A 86 -14.00 -14.59 -18.79
CA ALA A 86 -12.67 -15.15 -18.75
C ALA A 86 -11.83 -14.53 -17.61
N CYS A 87 -11.88 -13.21 -17.42
CA CYS A 87 -11.21 -12.54 -16.29
C CYS A 87 -11.72 -13.05 -14.93
N LYS A 88 -13.02 -13.29 -14.79
CA LYS A 88 -13.63 -13.90 -13.59
C LYS A 88 -13.19 -15.37 -13.42
N HIS A 89 -13.18 -16.15 -14.49
CA HIS A 89 -12.73 -17.55 -14.47
C HIS A 89 -11.29 -17.69 -13.96
N PHE A 90 -10.38 -16.82 -14.40
CA PHE A 90 -8.99 -16.81 -13.96
C PHE A 90 -8.77 -16.04 -12.64
N ASN A 91 -9.82 -15.58 -11.97
CA ASN A 91 -9.75 -14.77 -10.73
C ASN A 91 -8.76 -13.60 -10.82
N LEU A 92 -8.76 -12.89 -11.96
CA LEU A 92 -7.79 -11.82 -12.26
C LEU A 92 -7.71 -10.78 -11.13
N ASN A 93 -8.84 -10.36 -10.58
CA ASN A 93 -8.90 -9.38 -9.48
C ASN A 93 -8.12 -9.86 -8.24
N GLN A 94 -8.29 -11.15 -7.88
CA GLN A 94 -7.59 -11.72 -6.72
C GLN A 94 -6.09 -11.86 -6.98
N VAL A 95 -5.70 -12.24 -8.19
CA VAL A 95 -4.30 -12.32 -8.62
C VAL A 95 -3.64 -10.94 -8.57
N LEU A 96 -4.30 -9.91 -9.10
CA LEU A 96 -3.82 -8.53 -9.07
C LEU A 96 -3.70 -8.01 -7.63
N LEU A 97 -4.75 -8.18 -6.80
CA LEU A 97 -4.71 -7.74 -5.41
C LEU A 97 -3.58 -8.41 -4.62
N SER A 98 -3.46 -9.72 -4.75
CA SER A 98 -2.38 -10.49 -4.09
C SER A 98 -1.01 -10.08 -4.61
N GLY A 99 -0.89 -9.88 -5.92
CA GLY A 99 0.33 -9.41 -6.57
C GLY A 99 0.75 -8.03 -6.08
N LEU A 100 -0.18 -7.08 -6.01
CA LEU A 100 0.09 -5.71 -5.53
C LEU A 100 0.46 -5.70 -4.04
N ILE A 101 -0.24 -6.44 -3.18
CA ILE A 101 0.08 -6.54 -1.75
C ILE A 101 1.48 -7.12 -1.57
N LEU A 102 1.78 -8.24 -2.23
CA LEU A 102 3.07 -8.92 -2.08
C LEU A 102 4.22 -8.13 -2.74
N SER A 103 3.98 -7.41 -3.83
CA SER A 103 5.00 -6.53 -4.41
C SER A 103 5.35 -5.36 -3.48
N ARG A 104 4.37 -4.79 -2.77
CA ARG A 104 4.61 -3.78 -1.74
C ARG A 104 5.35 -4.34 -0.53
N LEU A 105 5.06 -5.60 -0.16
CA LEU A 105 5.70 -6.26 0.99
C LEU A 105 7.15 -6.67 0.71
N TYR A 106 7.45 -7.19 -0.49
CA TYR A 106 8.78 -7.75 -0.83
C TYR A 106 9.54 -6.93 -1.88
N GLY A 107 8.94 -5.84 -2.38
CA GLY A 107 9.46 -5.05 -3.49
C GLY A 107 9.06 -5.60 -4.86
N VAL A 108 9.11 -6.91 -5.04
CA VAL A 108 8.78 -7.60 -6.30
C VAL A 108 8.09 -8.93 -6.04
N VAL A 109 7.17 -9.28 -6.94
CA VAL A 109 6.52 -10.59 -6.99
C VAL A 109 6.40 -11.04 -8.45
N TYR A 110 6.33 -12.33 -8.67
CA TYR A 110 6.22 -12.92 -9.99
C TYR A 110 4.91 -13.71 -10.10
N VAL A 111 4.25 -13.59 -11.23
CA VAL A 111 3.06 -14.39 -11.54
C VAL A 111 3.41 -15.37 -12.66
N LEU A 112 3.36 -16.66 -12.36
CA LEU A 112 3.59 -17.72 -13.32
C LEU A 112 2.34 -17.94 -14.18
N LEU A 113 2.55 -18.03 -15.48
CA LEU A 113 1.54 -18.42 -16.45
C LEU A 113 1.49 -19.96 -16.52
N GLY A 114 0.41 -20.54 -15.99
CA GLY A 114 0.15 -21.98 -16.10
C GLY A 114 -0.48 -22.30 -17.45
N THR A 115 0.34 -22.73 -18.40
CA THR A 115 -0.09 -23.01 -19.78
C THR A 115 0.13 -24.46 -20.16
N VAL A 116 -0.77 -25.02 -20.96
CA VAL A 116 -0.66 -26.36 -21.58
C VAL A 116 -0.23 -26.15 -23.03
N ASP A 117 0.95 -25.59 -23.19
CA ASP A 117 1.54 -25.36 -24.52
C ASP A 117 2.51 -26.49 -24.98
N GLY A 118 2.67 -27.56 -24.15
CA GLY A 118 3.58 -28.66 -24.40
C GLY A 118 5.05 -28.32 -24.18
N GLY A 119 5.37 -27.06 -23.82
CA GLY A 119 6.74 -26.63 -23.54
C GLY A 119 7.12 -26.83 -22.06
N HIS A 120 8.39 -27.12 -21.81
CA HIS A 120 8.94 -27.08 -20.45
C HIS A 120 9.04 -25.65 -19.95
N LEU A 121 9.03 -25.46 -18.64
CA LEU A 121 9.09 -24.13 -18.01
C LEU A 121 10.36 -23.33 -18.34
N ASP A 122 11.45 -24.01 -18.70
CA ASP A 122 12.71 -23.44 -19.14
C ASP A 122 12.73 -22.98 -20.61
N GLN A 123 11.68 -23.31 -21.37
CA GLN A 123 11.55 -22.86 -22.76
C GLN A 123 10.83 -21.52 -22.85
N PRO A 124 11.17 -20.67 -23.82
CA PRO A 124 10.47 -19.43 -24.08
C PRO A 124 8.97 -19.66 -24.29
N PHE A 125 8.17 -18.81 -23.69
CA PHE A 125 6.74 -18.72 -23.95
C PHE A 125 6.49 -17.79 -25.14
N ASP A 126 5.75 -18.27 -26.11
CA ASP A 126 5.36 -17.53 -27.29
C ASP A 126 3.83 -17.34 -27.24
N LEU A 127 3.41 -16.09 -27.08
CA LEU A 127 2.01 -15.75 -26.97
C LEU A 127 1.22 -16.11 -28.25
N GLU A 128 1.80 -15.93 -29.43
CA GLU A 128 1.14 -16.20 -30.70
C GLU A 128 0.86 -17.70 -30.91
N LYS A 129 1.67 -18.55 -30.29
CA LYS A 129 1.50 -20.03 -30.34
C LYS A 129 0.55 -20.56 -29.27
N LEU A 130 0.09 -19.71 -28.34
CA LEU A 130 -0.89 -20.12 -27.34
C LEU A 130 -2.25 -20.36 -28.02
N GLY A 131 -2.67 -21.61 -28.04
CA GLY A 131 -3.99 -22.00 -28.58
C GLY A 131 -5.13 -21.62 -27.63
N VAL A 132 -6.35 -21.61 -28.18
CA VAL A 132 -7.58 -21.39 -27.40
C VAL A 132 -7.73 -22.46 -26.30
N GLY A 133 -8.07 -22.02 -25.07
CA GLY A 133 -8.23 -22.88 -23.90
C GLY A 133 -6.95 -23.48 -23.33
N ARG A 134 -5.78 -22.93 -23.68
CA ARG A 134 -4.48 -23.46 -23.24
C ARG A 134 -3.88 -22.76 -22.03
N LEU A 135 -4.51 -21.73 -21.52
CA LEU A 135 -4.20 -21.14 -20.21
C LEU A 135 -5.03 -21.85 -19.15
N GLU A 136 -4.40 -22.34 -18.08
CA GLU A 136 -5.08 -23.02 -16.98
C GLU A 136 -5.22 -22.14 -15.74
N PHE A 137 -4.13 -21.45 -15.36
CA PHE A 137 -4.13 -20.65 -14.14
C PHE A 137 -3.04 -19.57 -14.15
N PHE A 138 -3.21 -18.61 -13.22
CA PHE A 138 -2.17 -17.70 -12.79
C PHE A 138 -1.77 -18.02 -11.35
N THR A 139 -0.47 -18.16 -11.09
CA THR A 139 0.03 -18.42 -9.73
C THR A 139 0.98 -17.32 -9.29
N VAL A 140 0.64 -16.67 -8.18
CA VAL A 140 1.49 -15.63 -7.58
C VAL A 140 2.60 -16.29 -6.75
N ILE A 141 3.85 -16.03 -7.11
CA ILE A 141 5.04 -16.60 -6.46
C ILE A 141 5.74 -15.52 -5.65
N LYS A 142 5.87 -15.76 -4.33
CA LYS A 142 6.60 -14.86 -3.43
C LYS A 142 8.10 -14.81 -3.79
N LYS A 143 8.74 -13.65 -3.61
CA LYS A 143 10.17 -13.43 -3.89
C LYS A 143 11.07 -14.51 -3.27
N LYS A 144 10.78 -14.95 -2.05
CA LYS A 144 11.59 -15.95 -1.34
C LYS A 144 11.68 -17.32 -2.02
N TYR A 145 10.72 -17.68 -2.89
CA TYR A 145 10.70 -18.95 -3.61
C TYR A 145 11.29 -18.87 -5.01
N ILE A 146 11.59 -17.67 -5.50
CA ILE A 146 12.09 -17.47 -6.86
C ILE A 146 13.34 -16.59 -6.82
N LYS A 147 14.41 -17.04 -7.45
CA LYS A 147 15.69 -16.35 -7.53
C LYS A 147 16.10 -16.18 -8.98
N ALA A 148 16.63 -15.00 -9.31
CA ALA A 148 17.21 -14.75 -10.63
C ALA A 148 18.42 -15.66 -10.87
N ASP A 149 18.52 -16.24 -12.07
CA ASP A 149 19.73 -16.92 -12.52
C ASP A 149 20.72 -15.86 -13.02
N THR A 150 21.79 -15.65 -12.28
CA THR A 150 22.81 -14.64 -12.58
C THR A 150 23.79 -15.05 -13.67
N ASN A 151 23.66 -16.25 -14.24
CA ASN A 151 24.56 -16.72 -15.27
C ASN A 151 24.26 -16.18 -16.68
N GLN A 152 23.00 -15.81 -16.92
CA GLN A 152 22.54 -15.33 -18.22
C GLN A 152 21.62 -14.12 -18.09
N TYR A 153 21.95 -13.07 -18.82
CA TYR A 153 21.15 -11.84 -18.86
C TYR A 153 20.67 -11.56 -20.28
N LEU A 154 19.51 -10.96 -20.39
CA LEU A 154 18.97 -10.45 -21.64
C LEU A 154 19.81 -9.27 -22.13
N PRO A 155 20.05 -9.16 -23.45
CA PRO A 155 20.66 -7.96 -24.01
C PRO A 155 19.70 -6.76 -23.84
N PRO A 156 20.20 -5.53 -23.60
CA PRO A 156 19.38 -4.34 -23.41
C PRO A 156 18.36 -4.07 -24.52
N SER A 157 18.64 -4.48 -25.75
CA SER A 157 17.72 -4.36 -26.89
C SER A 157 16.43 -5.18 -26.75
N GLN A 158 16.44 -6.23 -25.94
CA GLN A 158 15.28 -7.11 -25.71
C GLN A 158 14.50 -6.79 -24.42
N CYS A 159 15.03 -5.91 -23.58
CA CYS A 159 14.42 -5.54 -22.30
C CYS A 159 14.22 -4.04 -22.12
N GLY A 160 14.00 -3.31 -23.23
CA GLY A 160 13.69 -1.88 -23.17
C GLY A 160 14.82 -1.00 -22.61
N GLY A 161 16.07 -1.42 -22.79
CA GLY A 161 17.26 -0.69 -22.30
C GLY A 161 17.64 -1.00 -20.85
N LEU A 162 16.90 -1.86 -20.16
CA LEU A 162 17.21 -2.26 -18.78
C LEU A 162 18.47 -3.14 -18.75
N LEU A 163 19.28 -2.96 -17.71
CA LEU A 163 20.47 -3.77 -17.50
C LEU A 163 20.15 -4.96 -16.56
N LYS A 164 20.95 -6.03 -16.68
CA LYS A 164 20.90 -7.18 -15.79
C LYS A 164 19.52 -7.84 -15.62
N GLN A 165 18.72 -7.87 -16.72
CA GLN A 165 17.48 -8.63 -16.71
C GLN A 165 17.80 -10.11 -16.93
N PRO A 166 17.45 -11.01 -15.98
CA PRO A 166 17.79 -12.43 -16.10
C PRO A 166 16.95 -13.10 -17.18
N VAL A 167 17.56 -14.01 -17.93
CA VAL A 167 16.86 -14.89 -18.90
C VAL A 167 16.02 -15.92 -18.17
N PHE A 168 16.55 -16.45 -17.07
CA PHE A 168 15.93 -17.50 -16.29
C PHE A 168 15.79 -17.16 -14.83
N TYR A 169 14.80 -17.76 -14.22
CA TYR A 169 14.55 -17.74 -12.79
C TYR A 169 14.52 -19.17 -12.25
N ASN A 170 15.04 -19.37 -11.07
CA ASN A 170 15.06 -20.63 -10.37
C ASN A 170 13.96 -20.64 -9.31
N LEU A 171 12.94 -21.48 -9.49
CA LEU A 171 11.87 -21.71 -8.52
C LEU A 171 12.28 -22.85 -7.59
N GLN A 172 12.29 -22.57 -6.29
CA GLN A 172 12.56 -23.53 -5.25
C GLN A 172 11.50 -23.42 -4.16
N MET A 173 10.61 -24.41 -4.11
CA MET A 173 9.68 -24.54 -3.00
C MET A 173 10.30 -25.38 -1.90
N ASN A 174 10.07 -25.00 -0.63
CA ASN A 174 10.61 -25.73 0.54
C ASN A 174 9.82 -27.02 0.84
N ASP A 175 9.25 -27.66 -0.19
CA ASP A 175 8.41 -28.85 -0.09
C ASP A 175 9.11 -30.15 -0.56
N GLY A 176 10.43 -30.09 -0.74
CA GLY A 176 11.24 -31.23 -1.21
C GLY A 176 11.21 -31.46 -2.71
N ARG A 177 10.51 -30.63 -3.48
CA ARG A 177 10.56 -30.72 -4.95
C ARG A 177 11.89 -30.21 -5.48
N PRO A 178 12.37 -30.79 -6.61
CA PRO A 178 13.58 -30.31 -7.24
C PRO A 178 13.39 -28.87 -7.73
N GLN A 179 14.47 -28.10 -7.72
CA GLN A 179 14.51 -26.76 -8.27
C GLN A 179 14.08 -26.78 -9.74
N GLN A 180 13.17 -25.88 -10.09
CA GLN A 180 12.67 -25.73 -11.47
C GLN A 180 13.21 -24.44 -12.07
N LYS A 181 13.71 -24.53 -13.31
CA LYS A 181 14.16 -23.38 -14.08
C LYS A 181 13.00 -22.85 -14.92
N ILE A 182 12.74 -21.53 -14.85
CA ILE A 182 11.63 -20.89 -15.53
C ILE A 182 12.18 -19.78 -16.43
N HIS A 183 11.79 -19.76 -17.70
CA HIS A 183 12.13 -18.70 -18.62
C HIS A 183 11.36 -17.42 -18.27
N HIS A 184 11.99 -16.24 -18.37
CA HIS A 184 11.39 -14.96 -17.99
C HIS A 184 10.04 -14.66 -18.67
N SER A 185 9.85 -15.09 -19.93
CA SER A 185 8.61 -14.87 -20.69
C SER A 185 7.39 -15.60 -20.12
N ARG A 186 7.57 -16.58 -19.24
CA ARG A 186 6.49 -17.28 -18.51
C ARG A 186 6.11 -16.62 -17.20
N LEU A 187 6.73 -15.49 -16.90
CA LEU A 187 6.54 -14.75 -15.66
C LEU A 187 6.08 -13.32 -15.96
N ILE A 188 5.00 -12.90 -15.30
CA ILE A 188 4.63 -11.48 -15.22
C ILE A 188 5.21 -10.93 -13.93
N LYS A 189 6.14 -9.99 -14.05
CA LYS A 189 6.77 -9.31 -12.91
C LYS A 189 5.89 -8.15 -12.46
N ILE A 190 5.58 -8.10 -11.16
CA ILE A 190 4.86 -6.99 -10.52
C ILE A 190 5.80 -6.35 -9.50
N CYS A 191 6.13 -5.07 -9.69
CA CYS A 191 7.03 -4.30 -8.83
C CYS A 191 6.26 -3.23 -8.05
N HIS A 192 6.70 -2.95 -6.82
CA HIS A 192 6.18 -1.83 -6.04
C HIS A 192 6.65 -0.48 -6.59
N ALA A 193 7.93 -0.39 -6.95
CA ALA A 193 8.54 0.76 -7.58
C ALA A 193 9.48 0.30 -8.69
N ASP A 194 9.42 0.96 -9.83
CA ASP A 194 10.35 0.72 -10.93
C ASP A 194 11.58 1.61 -10.75
N ILE A 195 12.57 1.08 -10.02
CA ILE A 195 13.89 1.70 -9.97
C ILE A 195 14.70 1.09 -11.10
N VAL A 196 15.16 1.95 -12.01
CA VAL A 196 15.93 1.53 -13.17
C VAL A 196 17.23 0.87 -12.72
N ASN A 197 17.45 -0.38 -13.15
CA ASN A 197 18.64 -1.19 -12.88
C ASN A 197 18.90 -1.56 -11.40
N GLU A 198 17.96 -1.35 -10.50
CA GLU A 198 18.05 -1.80 -9.11
C GLU A 198 16.94 -2.81 -8.77
N GLU A 199 17.16 -3.60 -7.71
CA GLU A 199 16.09 -4.45 -7.19
C GLU A 199 15.07 -3.59 -6.46
N PRO A 200 13.75 -3.74 -6.78
CA PRO A 200 12.70 -3.05 -6.06
C PRO A 200 12.69 -3.43 -4.57
N GLN A 201 12.56 -2.41 -3.71
CA GLN A 201 12.56 -2.59 -2.27
C GLN A 201 11.13 -2.65 -1.71
N SER A 202 10.99 -3.20 -0.51
CA SER A 202 9.74 -3.20 0.24
C SER A 202 9.40 -1.80 0.71
N ILE A 203 8.12 -1.41 0.66
CA ILE A 203 7.64 -0.17 1.29
C ILE A 203 7.92 -0.18 2.80
N LEU A 204 7.89 -1.35 3.44
CA LEU A 204 8.19 -1.47 4.87
C LEU A 204 9.66 -1.15 5.19
N GLN A 205 10.55 -1.35 4.23
CA GLN A 205 11.95 -0.96 4.40
C GLN A 205 12.14 0.56 4.39
N GLU A 206 11.36 1.27 3.57
CA GLU A 206 11.37 2.73 3.49
C GLU A 206 10.86 3.37 4.78
N VAL A 207 9.77 2.84 5.35
CA VAL A 207 9.11 3.36 6.55
C VAL A 207 9.56 2.67 7.85
N TYR A 208 10.58 1.82 7.80
CA TYR A 208 10.95 0.94 8.93
C TYR A 208 11.30 1.71 10.20
N GLN A 209 12.08 2.76 10.06
CA GLN A 209 12.52 3.57 11.18
C GLN A 209 11.34 4.29 11.85
N ASP A 210 10.45 4.87 11.05
CA ASP A 210 9.26 5.58 11.54
C ASP A 210 8.30 4.63 12.27
N LEU A 211 8.15 3.39 11.76
CA LEU A 211 7.38 2.34 12.44
C LEU A 211 7.99 1.96 13.79
N LEU A 212 9.31 1.84 13.88
CA LEU A 212 10.01 1.53 15.14
C LEU A 212 9.87 2.66 16.13
N ASP A 213 10.01 3.91 15.69
CA ASP A 213 9.92 5.07 16.56
C ASP A 213 8.50 5.25 17.09
N HIS A 214 7.50 5.10 16.23
CA HIS A 214 6.08 5.09 16.63
C HIS A 214 5.79 3.97 17.65
N ALA A 215 6.27 2.75 17.42
CA ALA A 215 6.08 1.62 18.33
C ALA A 215 6.79 1.83 19.66
N SER A 216 8.01 2.38 19.65
CA SER A 216 8.83 2.67 20.82
C SER A 216 8.17 3.73 21.70
N ILE A 217 7.68 4.82 21.12
CA ILE A 217 6.98 5.87 21.85
C ILE A 217 5.69 5.34 22.48
N LYS A 218 4.92 4.55 21.72
CA LYS A 218 3.71 3.93 22.27
C LYS A 218 4.01 3.02 23.46
N SER A 219 5.04 2.18 23.35
CA SER A 219 5.46 1.29 24.43
C SER A 219 6.01 2.07 25.64
N GLY A 220 6.88 3.06 25.38
CA GLY A 220 7.40 3.95 26.41
C GLY A 220 6.33 4.75 27.14
N SER A 221 5.36 5.25 26.37
CA SER A 221 4.21 5.97 26.96
C SER A 221 3.36 5.07 27.85
N ALA A 222 3.12 3.83 27.44
CA ALA A 222 2.41 2.86 28.26
C ALA A 222 3.16 2.53 29.55
N SER A 223 4.50 2.35 29.48
CA SER A 223 5.33 2.14 30.67
C SER A 223 5.30 3.34 31.62
N LEU A 224 5.40 4.58 31.10
CA LEU A 224 5.31 5.79 31.90
C LEU A 224 3.97 5.91 32.62
N VAL A 225 2.85 5.52 31.96
CA VAL A 225 1.53 5.52 32.61
C VAL A 225 1.48 4.52 33.75
N HIS A 226 2.11 3.35 33.63
CA HIS A 226 2.21 2.38 34.73
C HIS A 226 3.08 2.88 35.87
N GLU A 227 4.13 3.68 35.57
CA GLU A 227 5.01 4.30 36.55
C GLU A 227 4.50 5.68 37.02
N SER A 228 3.28 6.06 36.68
CA SER A 228 2.73 7.40 36.88
C SER A 228 2.74 7.87 38.32
N LYS A 229 2.84 6.94 39.24
CA LYS A 229 2.88 7.20 40.67
C LYS A 229 4.01 6.38 41.31
N ILE A 230 5.05 7.07 41.74
CA ILE A 230 6.10 6.46 42.54
C ILE A 230 5.82 6.77 43.99
N ASP A 231 5.60 5.72 44.77
CA ASP A 231 5.48 5.82 46.20
C ASP A 231 6.86 5.77 46.86
N VAL A 232 7.22 6.79 47.59
CA VAL A 232 8.48 6.86 48.31
C VAL A 232 8.19 6.74 49.80
N ILE A 233 8.63 5.65 50.42
CA ILE A 233 8.55 5.45 51.86
C ILE A 233 9.97 5.67 52.41
N ARG A 234 10.10 6.64 53.28
CA ARG A 234 11.36 6.90 53.98
C ARG A 234 11.30 6.21 55.34
N THR A 235 12.16 5.22 55.54
CA THR A 235 12.25 4.44 56.76
C THR A 235 13.56 4.78 57.47
N PRO A 236 13.55 5.25 58.72
CA PRO A 236 14.76 5.49 59.45
C PRO A 236 15.60 4.23 59.63
N SER A 237 16.93 4.37 59.50
CA SER A 237 17.87 3.27 59.64
C SER A 237 17.63 2.04 58.74
N LEU A 238 17.04 2.27 57.54
CA LEU A 238 16.69 1.19 56.60
C LEU A 238 17.88 0.29 56.26
N VAL A 239 19.08 0.85 56.09
CA VAL A 239 20.32 0.12 55.76
C VAL A 239 20.68 -0.84 56.89
N ASP A 240 20.55 -0.43 58.16
CA ASP A 240 20.88 -1.26 59.32
C ASP A 240 19.83 -2.37 59.49
N LYS A 241 18.52 -2.04 59.33
CA LYS A 241 17.46 -3.03 59.32
C LYS A 241 17.60 -4.10 58.21
N ILE A 242 18.07 -3.71 57.04
CA ILE A 242 18.36 -4.66 55.96
C ILE A 242 19.54 -5.56 56.32
N ARG A 243 20.56 -5.04 57.01
CA ARG A 243 21.72 -5.85 57.44
C ARG A 243 21.36 -6.82 58.54
N GLU A 244 20.41 -6.46 59.41
CA GLU A 244 19.92 -7.34 60.49
C GLU A 244 18.99 -8.42 59.97
N ASP A 245 17.96 -8.09 59.21
CA ASP A 245 17.05 -9.05 58.62
C ASP A 245 16.40 -8.53 57.33
N MET A 246 17.03 -8.80 56.22
CA MET A 246 16.56 -8.43 54.89
C MET A 246 15.21 -9.06 54.55
N ARG A 247 14.94 -10.27 55.09
CA ARG A 247 13.71 -11.01 54.80
C ARG A 247 12.50 -10.35 55.46
N ALA A 248 12.61 -9.97 56.71
CA ALA A 248 11.57 -9.27 57.43
C ALA A 248 11.21 -7.92 56.79
N VAL A 249 12.24 -7.18 56.32
CA VAL A 249 12.06 -5.91 55.58
C VAL A 249 11.32 -6.14 54.27
N THR A 250 11.66 -7.17 53.50
CA THR A 250 11.04 -7.50 52.24
C THR A 250 9.57 -7.90 52.44
N GLU A 251 9.29 -8.78 53.39
CA GLU A 251 7.92 -9.24 53.75
C GLU A 251 7.04 -8.05 54.20
N ARG A 252 7.58 -7.11 54.95
CA ARG A 252 6.90 -5.87 55.33
C ARG A 252 6.50 -5.04 54.10
N PHE A 253 7.42 -4.72 53.22
CA PHE A 253 7.12 -3.93 52.04
C PHE A 253 6.17 -4.62 51.07
N LEU A 254 6.24 -5.92 50.91
CA LEU A 254 5.26 -6.72 50.18
C LEU A 254 3.87 -6.60 50.80
N SER A 255 3.78 -6.71 52.14
CA SER A 255 2.51 -6.59 52.86
C SER A 255 1.90 -5.18 52.76
N VAL A 256 2.74 -4.14 52.82
CA VAL A 256 2.33 -2.74 52.61
C VAL A 256 1.82 -2.54 51.18
N GLY A 257 2.50 -3.12 50.19
CA GLY A 257 2.08 -3.05 48.77
C GLY A 257 0.72 -3.75 48.55
N LEU A 258 0.50 -4.94 49.18
CA LEU A 258 -0.75 -5.65 49.13
C LEU A 258 -1.90 -4.90 49.80
N LEU A 259 -1.69 -4.38 51.01
CA LEU A 259 -2.71 -3.60 51.73
C LEU A 259 -3.12 -2.34 50.97
N LYS A 260 -2.15 -1.63 50.40
CA LYS A 260 -2.42 -0.47 49.58
C LYS A 260 -3.23 -0.81 48.33
N SER A 261 -2.90 -1.93 47.66
CA SER A 261 -3.55 -2.38 46.43
C SER A 261 -4.98 -2.84 46.65
N LEU A 262 -5.21 -3.61 47.75
CA LEU A 262 -6.50 -4.25 48.03
C LEU A 262 -7.48 -3.34 48.78
N ASN A 263 -6.99 -2.57 49.76
CA ASN A 263 -7.84 -1.84 50.70
C ASN A 263 -7.72 -0.32 50.62
N GLY A 264 -6.83 0.20 49.75
CA GLY A 264 -6.57 1.63 49.65
C GLY A 264 -5.95 2.24 50.92
N MET A 265 -5.45 1.40 51.84
CA MET A 265 -4.87 1.83 53.10
C MET A 265 -3.36 1.68 53.06
N LEU A 266 -2.65 2.68 53.52
CA LEU A 266 -1.20 2.68 53.70
C LEU A 266 -0.93 2.69 55.22
N VAL A 267 -0.29 1.65 55.72
CA VAL A 267 0.11 1.51 57.13
C VAL A 267 1.59 1.84 57.24
N LEU A 268 1.90 2.86 58.01
CA LEU A 268 3.25 3.36 58.25
C LEU A 268 3.58 3.28 59.73
N ASP A 269 4.86 3.17 60.08
CA ASP A 269 5.35 3.37 61.43
C ASP A 269 5.38 4.86 61.76
N LYS A 270 5.38 5.21 63.05
CA LYS A 270 5.37 6.59 63.54
C LYS A 270 6.49 7.43 62.98
N GLU A 271 7.63 6.83 62.69
CA GLU A 271 8.85 7.51 62.20
C GLU A 271 9.04 7.43 60.69
N GLU A 272 8.10 6.74 59.98
CA GLU A 272 8.15 6.61 58.51
C GLU A 272 7.41 7.77 57.83
N GLU A 273 8.01 8.28 56.77
CA GLU A 273 7.41 9.32 55.96
C GLU A 273 6.98 8.72 54.60
N TYR A 274 5.80 9.09 54.15
CA TYR A 274 5.29 8.77 52.82
C TYR A 274 5.23 9.98 51.95
N ASP A 275 5.81 9.87 50.76
CA ASP A 275 5.71 10.86 49.70
C ASP A 275 5.25 10.19 48.42
N SER A 276 4.42 10.86 47.66
CA SER A 276 3.94 10.35 46.38
C SER A 276 4.33 11.29 45.27
N LYS A 277 5.23 10.86 44.43
CA LYS A 277 5.64 11.61 43.24
C LYS A 277 4.78 11.22 42.04
N THR A 278 4.07 12.19 41.47
CA THR A 278 3.29 12.03 40.25
C THR A 278 3.99 12.71 39.09
N TYR A 279 4.05 12.04 37.94
CA TYR A 279 4.57 12.63 36.73
C TYR A 279 3.45 13.33 35.95
N ASN A 280 3.78 14.45 35.31
CA ASN A 280 2.86 15.15 34.42
C ASN A 280 3.06 14.64 32.99
N PHE A 281 1.96 14.18 32.37
CA PHE A 281 1.94 13.60 31.02
C PHE A 281 1.26 14.51 29.99
N ALA A 282 1.07 15.81 30.30
CA ALA A 282 0.27 16.73 29.47
C ALA A 282 0.75 16.80 27.99
N GLY A 283 2.05 16.69 27.72
CA GLY A 283 2.60 16.73 26.35
C GLY A 283 2.67 15.38 25.62
N LEU A 284 2.36 14.28 26.30
CA LEU A 284 2.52 12.94 25.73
C LEU A 284 1.56 12.65 24.54
N PRO A 285 0.27 13.02 24.61
CA PRO A 285 -0.64 12.83 23.48
C PRO A 285 -0.22 13.61 22.23
N ASP A 286 0.30 14.82 22.40
CA ASP A 286 0.77 15.63 21.27
C ASP A 286 1.99 15.03 20.61
N MET A 287 2.93 14.52 21.40
CA MET A 287 4.10 13.82 20.89
C MET A 287 3.72 12.54 20.14
N MET A 288 2.81 11.74 20.69
CA MET A 288 2.31 10.52 20.00
C MET A 288 1.63 10.86 18.67
N ARG A 289 0.85 11.95 18.64
CA ARG A 289 0.21 12.43 17.42
C ARG A 289 1.23 12.83 16.36
N GLU A 290 2.26 13.58 16.76
CA GLU A 290 3.31 14.02 15.83
C GLU A 290 4.04 12.85 15.19
N PHE A 291 4.44 11.83 15.94
CA PHE A 291 5.05 10.63 15.39
C PHE A 291 4.10 9.83 14.48
N SER A 292 2.80 9.85 14.78
CA SER A 292 1.81 9.23 13.91
C SER A 292 1.67 9.98 12.59
N ILE A 293 1.74 11.32 12.60
CA ILE A 293 1.71 12.16 11.39
C ILE A 293 2.98 11.93 10.55
N GLN A 294 4.15 11.87 11.19
CA GLN A 294 5.42 11.56 10.50
C GLN A 294 5.38 10.17 9.84
N THR A 295 4.90 9.14 10.56
CA THR A 295 4.73 7.80 9.99
C THR A 295 3.75 7.78 8.81
N ALA A 296 2.68 8.57 8.88
CA ALA A 296 1.72 8.71 7.77
C ALA A 296 2.36 9.39 6.55
N GLY A 297 3.16 10.44 6.77
CA GLY A 297 3.94 11.11 5.73
C GLY A 297 4.97 10.20 5.08
N ALA A 298 5.74 9.45 5.87
CA ALA A 298 6.71 8.47 5.35
C ALA A 298 6.04 7.36 4.51
N ALA A 299 4.80 6.97 4.85
CA ALA A 299 4.03 5.98 4.12
C ALA A 299 3.31 6.53 2.88
N GLU A 300 3.35 7.84 2.63
CA GLU A 300 2.57 8.54 1.59
C GLU A 300 1.05 8.30 1.69
N ILE A 301 0.54 8.06 2.91
CA ILE A 301 -0.88 7.82 3.17
C ILE A 301 -1.38 8.89 4.15
N PRO A 302 -2.43 9.66 3.83
CA PRO A 302 -2.97 10.66 4.74
C PRO A 302 -3.27 10.08 6.14
N TYR A 303 -3.01 10.88 7.16
CA TYR A 303 -3.26 10.50 8.55
C TYR A 303 -4.70 10.00 8.77
N THR A 304 -5.67 10.67 8.14
CA THR A 304 -7.10 10.29 8.19
C THR A 304 -7.35 8.89 7.65
N ILE A 305 -6.68 8.53 6.54
CA ILE A 305 -6.81 7.20 5.92
C ILE A 305 -6.03 6.16 6.72
N LEU A 306 -4.81 6.49 7.18
CA LEU A 306 -3.94 5.53 7.85
C LEU A 306 -4.39 5.23 9.29
N PHE A 307 -4.79 6.24 10.07
CA PHE A 307 -5.19 6.09 11.47
C PHE A 307 -6.70 6.10 11.68
N GLY A 308 -7.49 6.55 10.70
CA GLY A 308 -8.96 6.59 10.77
C GLY A 308 -9.49 7.71 11.65
N GLN A 309 -8.68 8.71 11.96
CA GLN A 309 -9.03 9.86 12.77
C GLN A 309 -8.75 11.14 12.01
N SER A 310 -9.59 12.15 12.16
CA SER A 310 -9.29 13.47 11.64
C SER A 310 -8.23 14.13 12.54
N PRO A 311 -7.20 14.80 11.98
CA PRO A 311 -6.26 15.55 12.77
C PRO A 311 -7.03 16.65 13.53
N ALA A 312 -6.84 16.75 14.83
CA ALA A 312 -7.43 17.83 15.63
C ALA A 312 -6.80 19.16 15.20
N GLY A 313 -7.59 20.06 14.65
CA GLY A 313 -7.13 21.37 14.22
C GLY A 313 -8.11 22.07 13.28
N MET A 314 -7.95 23.38 13.12
CA MET A 314 -8.81 24.25 12.31
C MET A 314 -8.95 23.74 10.86
N ASN A 315 -10.19 23.60 10.39
CA ASN A 315 -10.56 23.25 9.00
C ASN A 315 -10.04 21.89 8.47
N ALA A 316 -9.68 20.98 9.36
CA ALA A 316 -9.16 19.68 8.95
C ALA A 316 -10.30 18.70 8.62
N THR A 317 -11.02 18.92 7.53
CA THR A 317 -11.93 17.91 6.99
C THR A 317 -11.17 16.71 6.46
N GLY A 318 -9.85 16.84 6.23
CA GLY A 318 -9.02 15.82 5.61
C GLY A 318 -9.41 15.48 4.16
N GLU A 319 -10.36 16.26 3.62
CA GLU A 319 -10.90 16.04 2.28
C GLU A 319 -9.85 16.32 1.20
N HIS A 320 -9.13 17.42 1.36
CA HIS A 320 -8.06 17.80 0.44
C HIS A 320 -6.92 16.77 0.40
N ASP A 321 -6.49 16.30 1.57
CA ASP A 321 -5.45 15.28 1.69
C ASP A 321 -5.91 13.95 1.09
N THR A 322 -7.17 13.61 1.31
CA THR A 322 -7.78 12.40 0.75
C THR A 322 -7.87 12.47 -0.77
N ARG A 323 -8.20 13.64 -1.32
CA ARG A 323 -8.22 13.88 -2.77
C ARG A 323 -6.83 13.76 -3.38
N ASN A 324 -5.83 14.43 -2.81
CA ASN A 324 -4.43 14.33 -3.26
C ASN A 324 -3.93 12.88 -3.22
N TYR A 325 -4.31 12.13 -2.19
CA TYR A 325 -3.98 10.70 -2.11
C TYR A 325 -4.62 9.91 -3.24
N TYR A 326 -5.90 10.12 -3.55
CA TYR A 326 -6.54 9.39 -4.66
C TYR A 326 -5.98 9.80 -6.02
N ASP A 327 -5.56 11.04 -6.21
CA ASP A 327 -4.85 11.48 -7.42
C ASP A 327 -3.50 10.76 -7.56
N SER A 328 -2.77 10.55 -6.44
CA SER A 328 -1.54 9.74 -6.44
C SER A 328 -1.81 8.27 -6.75
N ILE A 329 -2.90 7.69 -6.23
CA ILE A 329 -3.31 6.32 -6.55
C ILE A 329 -3.71 6.20 -8.03
N ALA A 330 -4.45 7.18 -8.59
CA ALA A 330 -4.80 7.19 -10.00
C ALA A 330 -3.54 7.23 -10.90
N THR A 331 -2.54 8.01 -10.53
CA THR A 331 -1.24 8.01 -11.21
C THR A 331 -0.58 6.62 -11.15
N LYS A 332 -0.60 5.95 -10.00
CA LYS A 332 -0.08 4.58 -9.85
C LYS A 332 -0.89 3.55 -10.66
N GLN A 333 -2.20 3.75 -10.81
CA GLN A 333 -3.04 2.92 -11.70
C GLN A 333 -2.57 3.02 -13.16
N GLU A 334 -2.37 4.22 -13.69
CA GLU A 334 -1.96 4.42 -15.09
C GLU A 334 -0.52 3.94 -15.36
N TRP A 335 0.44 4.26 -14.48
CA TRP A 335 1.85 3.98 -14.75
C TRP A 335 2.32 2.60 -14.30
N GLN A 336 1.74 2.03 -13.25
CA GLN A 336 2.18 0.75 -12.70
C GLN A 336 1.19 -0.37 -13.01
N LEU A 337 -0.10 -0.18 -12.70
CA LEU A 337 -1.09 -1.25 -12.80
C LEU A 337 -1.52 -1.53 -14.23
N LYS A 338 -1.80 -0.50 -15.03
CA LYS A 338 -2.28 -0.65 -16.41
C LYS A 338 -1.33 -1.46 -17.30
N PRO A 339 -0.01 -1.20 -17.34
CA PRO A 339 0.91 -2.02 -18.14
C PRO A 339 0.95 -3.49 -17.71
N ILE A 340 0.78 -3.76 -16.40
CA ILE A 340 0.72 -5.11 -15.86
C ILE A 340 -0.58 -5.80 -16.30
N MET A 341 -1.71 -5.12 -16.16
CA MET A 341 -3.02 -5.64 -16.57
C MET A 341 -3.07 -5.94 -18.06
N MET A 342 -2.47 -5.08 -18.91
CA MET A 342 -2.41 -5.31 -20.36
C MET A 342 -1.66 -6.61 -20.71
N LYS A 343 -0.62 -6.98 -19.93
CA LYS A 343 0.06 -8.27 -20.11
C LYS A 343 -0.85 -9.45 -19.77
N PHE A 344 -1.64 -9.37 -18.70
CA PHE A 344 -2.63 -10.39 -18.34
C PHE A 344 -3.71 -10.49 -19.41
N LEU A 345 -4.25 -9.37 -19.86
CA LEU A 345 -5.29 -9.33 -20.89
C LEU A 345 -4.80 -9.91 -22.22
N ALA A 346 -3.57 -9.65 -22.63
CA ALA A 346 -3.01 -10.24 -23.84
C ALA A 346 -3.03 -11.78 -23.77
N VAL A 347 -2.67 -12.39 -22.66
CA VAL A 347 -2.71 -13.84 -22.47
C VAL A 347 -4.15 -14.35 -22.40
N ILE A 348 -5.04 -13.63 -21.72
CA ILE A 348 -6.47 -14.01 -21.63
C ILE A 348 -7.15 -13.88 -22.99
N CYS A 349 -6.93 -12.83 -23.74
CA CYS A 349 -7.49 -12.65 -25.08
C CYS A 349 -7.02 -13.78 -26.03
N GLN A 350 -5.73 -14.12 -25.99
CA GLN A 350 -5.21 -15.18 -26.83
C GLN A 350 -5.82 -16.54 -26.51
N THR A 351 -5.99 -16.89 -25.22
CA THR A 351 -6.59 -18.16 -24.83
C THR A 351 -8.11 -18.20 -25.02
N THR A 352 -8.79 -17.04 -24.98
CA THR A 352 -10.26 -16.96 -25.11
C THR A 352 -10.71 -16.86 -26.57
N PHE A 353 -10.04 -16.02 -27.36
CA PHE A 353 -10.45 -15.68 -28.72
C PHE A 353 -9.48 -16.19 -29.81
N GLY A 354 -8.26 -16.63 -29.45
CA GLY A 354 -7.21 -16.97 -30.41
C GLY A 354 -6.67 -15.74 -31.16
N ARG A 355 -6.97 -14.53 -30.72
CA ARG A 355 -6.54 -13.25 -31.33
C ARG A 355 -6.33 -12.17 -30.30
N GLN A 356 -5.58 -11.16 -30.68
CA GLN A 356 -5.38 -9.94 -29.90
C GLN A 356 -6.35 -8.85 -30.38
N PHE A 357 -6.63 -7.90 -29.49
CA PHE A 357 -7.40 -6.70 -29.79
C PHE A 357 -6.45 -5.48 -29.67
N PRO A 358 -5.94 -4.95 -30.80
CA PRO A 358 -4.94 -3.86 -30.78
C PRO A 358 -5.44 -2.58 -30.10
N ASP A 359 -6.76 -2.31 -30.22
CA ASP A 359 -7.38 -1.11 -29.69
C ASP A 359 -7.90 -1.30 -28.25
N LEU A 360 -7.72 -2.48 -27.67
CA LEU A 360 -8.13 -2.77 -26.28
C LEU A 360 -7.37 -1.88 -25.32
N ASN A 361 -8.12 -1.11 -24.55
CA ASN A 361 -7.59 -0.22 -23.54
C ASN A 361 -8.35 -0.38 -22.22
N ILE A 362 -7.69 -0.04 -21.11
CA ILE A 362 -8.28 -0.06 -19.77
C ILE A 362 -8.43 1.37 -19.31
N VAL A 363 -9.62 1.71 -18.85
CA VAL A 363 -9.90 3.00 -18.24
C VAL A 363 -10.39 2.77 -16.82
N PHE A 364 -9.70 3.35 -15.85
CA PHE A 364 -10.06 3.22 -14.43
C PHE A 364 -11.18 4.16 -14.05
N ASN A 365 -12.11 3.66 -13.25
CA ASN A 365 -13.14 4.49 -12.67
C ASN A 365 -12.56 5.48 -11.68
N PRO A 366 -13.05 6.71 -11.58
CA PRO A 366 -12.59 7.71 -10.62
C PRO A 366 -12.66 7.19 -9.19
N LEU A 367 -11.58 7.34 -8.43
CA LEU A 367 -11.49 6.93 -7.02
C LEU A 367 -12.23 7.90 -6.10
N TRP A 368 -12.28 9.16 -6.49
CA TRP A 368 -13.02 10.19 -5.79
C TRP A 368 -14.45 10.27 -6.34
N GLN A 369 -15.43 10.01 -5.50
CA GLN A 369 -16.83 10.26 -5.83
C GLN A 369 -17.21 11.60 -5.21
N MET A 370 -17.69 12.51 -6.04
CA MET A 370 -18.25 13.77 -5.56
C MET A 370 -19.43 13.48 -4.62
N ASP A 371 -19.55 14.31 -3.58
CA ASP A 371 -20.77 14.30 -2.75
C ASP A 371 -22.00 14.37 -3.66
N PRO A 372 -23.04 13.56 -3.43
CA PRO A 372 -24.26 13.57 -4.23
C PRO A 372 -24.85 14.96 -4.41
N LYS A 373 -24.72 15.83 -3.44
CA LYS A 373 -25.16 17.23 -3.49
C LYS A 373 -24.33 18.05 -4.48
N ILE A 374 -23.01 17.94 -4.41
CA ILE A 374 -22.09 18.63 -5.33
C ILE A 374 -22.27 18.09 -6.74
N ARG A 375 -22.45 16.78 -6.90
CA ARG A 375 -22.72 16.14 -8.18
C ARG A 375 -24.02 16.68 -8.81
N SER A 376 -25.09 16.76 -8.05
CA SER A 376 -26.37 17.32 -8.52
C SER A 376 -26.25 18.80 -8.93
N GLU A 377 -25.43 19.59 -8.21
CA GLU A 377 -25.16 20.97 -8.57
C GLU A 377 -24.32 21.09 -9.86
N VAL A 378 -23.32 20.24 -10.04
CA VAL A 378 -22.54 20.16 -11.27
C VAL A 378 -23.41 19.74 -12.45
N GLU A 379 -24.24 18.70 -12.30
CA GLU A 379 -25.16 18.24 -13.33
C GLU A 379 -26.17 19.34 -13.72
N LYS A 380 -26.69 20.09 -12.75
CA LYS A 380 -27.54 21.24 -13.00
C LYS A 380 -26.81 22.34 -13.80
N ASN A 381 -25.59 22.69 -13.37
CA ASN A 381 -24.77 23.69 -14.05
C ASN A 381 -24.42 23.27 -15.49
N ASN A 382 -24.15 21.99 -15.72
CA ASN A 382 -23.92 21.43 -17.05
C ASN A 382 -25.19 21.54 -17.92
N ALA A 383 -26.35 21.18 -17.39
CA ALA A 383 -27.63 21.29 -18.12
C ALA A 383 -27.94 22.76 -18.47
N GLU A 384 -27.70 23.70 -17.56
CA GLU A 384 -27.88 25.14 -17.84
C GLU A 384 -26.86 25.66 -18.88
N ARG A 385 -25.64 25.16 -18.89
CA ARG A 385 -24.64 25.48 -19.90
C ARG A 385 -25.07 24.95 -21.27
N ASP A 386 -25.49 23.70 -21.35
CA ASP A 386 -25.84 23.03 -22.58
C ASP A 386 -27.10 23.65 -23.20
N GLN A 387 -28.07 24.06 -22.35
CA GLN A 387 -29.23 24.84 -22.79
C GLN A 387 -28.79 26.16 -23.43
N LYS A 388 -27.90 26.91 -22.84
CA LYS A 388 -27.38 28.16 -23.40
C LYS A 388 -26.68 27.97 -24.74
N TYR A 389 -25.87 26.90 -24.86
CA TYR A 389 -25.19 26.60 -26.11
C TYR A 389 -26.17 26.16 -27.23
N LEU A 390 -27.27 25.47 -26.86
CA LEU A 390 -28.34 25.14 -27.78
C LEU A 390 -29.07 26.42 -28.25
N GLU A 391 -29.43 27.32 -27.32
CA GLU A 391 -30.06 28.60 -27.63
C GLU A 391 -29.18 29.51 -28.53
N MET A 392 -27.87 29.42 -28.40
CA MET A 392 -26.89 30.13 -29.25
C MET A 392 -26.60 29.43 -30.58
N ALA A 393 -27.23 28.28 -30.85
CA ALA A 393 -26.97 27.42 -32.00
C ALA A 393 -25.46 27.00 -32.13
N ILE A 394 -24.75 26.93 -31.02
CA ILE A 394 -23.33 26.47 -30.99
C ILE A 394 -23.26 24.95 -31.08
N ILE A 395 -24.21 24.26 -30.42
CA ILE A 395 -24.35 22.80 -30.43
C ILE A 395 -25.77 22.42 -30.75
N THR A 396 -25.96 21.22 -31.27
CA THR A 396 -27.28 20.66 -31.64
C THR A 396 -27.72 19.61 -30.61
N GLU A 397 -29.05 19.32 -30.59
CA GLU A 397 -29.60 18.28 -29.70
C GLU A 397 -28.96 16.92 -29.87
N PRO A 398 -28.65 16.40 -31.09
CA PRO A 398 -27.96 15.15 -31.27
C PRO A 398 -26.53 15.17 -30.68
N GLN A 399 -25.85 16.32 -30.73
CA GLN A 399 -24.50 16.45 -30.15
C GLN A 399 -24.54 16.41 -28.60
N ILE A 400 -25.55 17.03 -27.99
CA ILE A 400 -25.79 16.93 -26.55
C ILE A 400 -26.08 15.48 -26.15
N ALA A 401 -27.00 14.83 -26.89
CA ALA A 401 -27.36 13.43 -26.64
C ALA A 401 -26.17 12.50 -26.75
N ARG A 402 -25.27 12.73 -27.72
CA ARG A 402 -24.01 11.97 -27.85
C ARG A 402 -23.08 12.19 -26.68
N GLN A 403 -22.95 13.43 -26.19
CA GLN A 403 -22.16 13.72 -25.00
C GLN A 403 -22.75 13.05 -23.74
N LEU A 404 -24.06 13.12 -23.54
CA LEU A 404 -24.76 12.48 -22.41
C LEU A 404 -24.61 10.94 -22.43
N LEU A 405 -24.53 10.33 -23.64
CA LEU A 405 -24.26 8.91 -23.80
C LEU A 405 -22.82 8.59 -23.37
N VAL A 406 -21.84 9.38 -23.83
CA VAL A 406 -20.42 9.22 -23.47
C VAL A 406 -20.20 9.41 -21.97
N ASP A 407 -20.86 10.42 -21.38
CA ASP A 407 -20.77 10.72 -19.95
C ASP A 407 -21.53 9.72 -19.07
N GLY A 408 -22.34 8.83 -19.69
CA GLY A 408 -23.11 7.80 -18.98
C GLY A 408 -24.19 8.36 -18.04
N VAL A 409 -24.71 9.57 -18.31
CA VAL A 409 -25.67 10.25 -17.45
C VAL A 409 -27.02 9.54 -17.46
N TYR A 410 -27.46 9.08 -18.64
CA TYR A 410 -28.71 8.36 -18.82
C TYR A 410 -28.49 7.04 -19.56
N SER A 411 -28.94 5.95 -18.96
CA SER A 411 -28.86 4.60 -19.56
C SER A 411 -29.89 4.36 -20.71
N VAL A 412 -30.82 5.27 -20.91
CA VAL A 412 -31.87 5.18 -21.96
C VAL A 412 -31.45 5.84 -23.26
N ILE A 413 -30.37 6.59 -23.29
CA ILE A 413 -29.82 7.19 -24.52
C ILE A 413 -28.95 6.14 -25.17
N ASP A 414 -29.29 5.74 -26.40
CA ASP A 414 -28.52 4.83 -27.24
C ASP A 414 -28.22 5.44 -28.62
N GLU A 415 -27.41 4.76 -29.40
CA GLU A 415 -27.03 5.23 -30.73
C GLU A 415 -28.24 5.36 -31.68
N ASP A 416 -29.29 4.54 -31.51
CA ASP A 416 -30.46 4.58 -32.34
C ASP A 416 -31.34 5.81 -32.01
N HIS A 417 -31.37 6.21 -30.72
CA HIS A 417 -32.00 7.47 -30.31
C HIS A 417 -31.25 8.69 -30.91
N ILE A 418 -29.92 8.67 -30.93
CA ILE A 418 -29.13 9.75 -31.53
C ILE A 418 -29.38 9.86 -33.03
N LYS A 419 -29.43 8.75 -33.78
CA LYS A 419 -29.75 8.73 -35.20
C LYS A 419 -31.18 9.29 -35.49
N LEU A 420 -32.12 8.99 -34.60
CA LEU A 420 -33.47 9.53 -34.70
C LEU A 420 -33.47 11.07 -34.58
N LEU A 421 -32.76 11.61 -33.59
CA LEU A 421 -32.59 13.07 -33.42
C LEU A 421 -31.87 13.71 -34.63
N GLU A 422 -30.83 13.08 -35.16
CA GLU A 422 -30.13 13.54 -36.36
C GLU A 422 -31.05 13.57 -37.59
N SER A 423 -31.98 12.62 -37.71
CA SER A 423 -32.96 12.59 -38.80
C SER A 423 -34.00 13.69 -38.67
N MET A 424 -34.40 14.04 -37.45
CA MET A 424 -35.35 15.13 -37.18
C MET A 424 -34.77 16.50 -37.54
N VAL A 425 -33.52 16.77 -37.11
CA VAL A 425 -32.84 18.03 -37.43
C VAL A 425 -32.66 18.22 -38.94
N ASN A 426 -32.37 17.16 -39.69
CA ASN A 426 -32.23 17.21 -41.15
C ASN A 426 -33.55 17.43 -41.90
N VAL A 427 -34.68 17.14 -41.27
CA VAL A 427 -36.01 17.39 -41.86
C VAL A 427 -36.38 18.87 -41.70
N ASP A 428 -36.16 19.45 -40.54
CA ASP A 428 -36.43 20.87 -40.27
C ASP A 428 -35.58 21.81 -41.17
N GLU A 429 -34.31 21.48 -41.43
CA GLU A 429 -33.49 22.25 -42.39
C GLU A 429 -33.99 22.20 -43.85
N LYS A 430 -34.69 21.14 -44.25
CA LYS A 430 -35.28 21.03 -45.61
C LYS A 430 -36.56 21.82 -45.79
N ASP A 431 -37.38 21.86 -44.76
CA ASP A 431 -38.66 22.61 -44.81
C ASP A 431 -38.41 24.13 -44.79
N ASP A 432 -37.39 24.63 -44.12
CA ASP A 432 -37.03 26.06 -44.14
C ASP A 432 -36.40 26.52 -45.49
N THR A 433 -35.81 25.61 -46.24
CA THR A 433 -35.27 25.93 -47.59
C THR A 433 -36.32 25.95 -48.69
N ASP A 434 -37.42 25.19 -48.53
CA ASP A 434 -38.53 25.19 -49.51
C ASP A 434 -39.55 26.35 -49.27
N SER A 435 -39.54 27.02 -48.13
CA SER A 435 -40.42 28.15 -47.82
C SER A 435 -39.87 29.51 -48.28
N THR A 436 -38.63 29.55 -48.81
CA THR A 436 -37.95 30.79 -49.27
C THR A 436 -37.69 30.82 -50.79
N ALA A 437 -38.29 29.91 -51.59
CA ALA A 437 -38.17 29.85 -53.04
C ALA A 437 -39.38 30.49 -53.79
#